data_e5c83381260950f312e88b50cbff5a5b
#
_entry.id   e5c83381260950f312e88b50cbff5a5b
#
_cell.length_a   1.000
_cell.length_b   1.000
_cell.length_c   1.000
_cell.angle_alpha   90.00
_cell.angle_beta   90.00
_cell.angle_gamma   90.00
#
_symmetry.space_group_name_H-M   'P 1'
#
loop_
_entity.id
_entity.type
_entity.pdbx_description
1 polymer ?
#
loop_
_entity_poly.entity_id
_entity_poly.type
_entity_poly.pdbx_seq_one_letter_code
_entity_poly.pdbx_strand_id
1 'polypeptide(L)'
;HWLHINVVAVFLGVMLIGCVAITCVHFYQMARMLELVTTAVDDLYSNRINSVKLPASLQEVERKLNEIMIGIRDSQQEAKDAEQRKNDMIIYMAHDLKTPLTSVIGYLTLLKDEPEISQELRQKYLDIAWNKAGRLEDLVNEFFELTRMNFAHMSLNCNMVNMSMMVEQFMYEFKPLLTEKGMDYQLETEPEIMVYCDIEKMQRVFDNLLKNAINYGYPDSMIHVYLEKNGEKGMRLIVQNHGQTIPAEKLSYLFEQFFRLDSSRDSQTGGTGQIGRAHV
;
A
#
# COMPACT_ATOMS: atom_id res chain seq x y z
N HIS A 1 45.69 43.73 66.02
CA HIS A 1 44.35 43.85 65.42
C HIS A 1 44.41 44.31 63.97
N TRP A 2 45.11 45.32 63.58
CA TRP A 2 45.21 45.88 62.22
C TRP A 2 45.79 44.86 61.18
N LEU A 3 46.87 44.14 61.61
CA LEU A 3 47.48 43.10 60.73
C LEU A 3 46.53 41.93 60.42
N HIS A 4 45.73 41.48 61.38
CA HIS A 4 44.74 40.36 61.19
C HIS A 4 43.60 40.74 60.24
N ILE A 5 43.12 41.99 60.31
CA ILE A 5 42.03 42.46 59.45
C ILE A 5 42.50 42.55 57.98
N ASN A 6 43.74 43.03 57.74
CA ASN A 6 44.30 43.10 56.39
C ASN A 6 44.58 41.74 55.78
N VAL A 7 45.04 40.74 56.56
CA VAL A 7 45.29 39.41 56.11
C VAL A 7 43.96 38.72 55.73
N VAL A 8 42.91 38.88 56.53
CA VAL A 8 41.56 38.31 56.23
C VAL A 8 40.97 38.98 54.98
N ALA A 9 41.11 40.28 54.83
CA ALA A 9 40.63 41.01 53.64
C ALA A 9 41.35 40.58 52.35
N VAL A 10 42.65 40.36 52.38
CA VAL A 10 43.46 39.87 51.26
C VAL A 10 43.03 38.41 50.93
N PHE A 11 42.83 37.52 51.93
CA PHE A 11 42.39 36.16 51.74
C PHE A 11 40.99 36.09 51.10
N LEU A 12 40.03 36.90 51.56
CA LEU A 12 38.70 36.99 50.98
C LEU A 12 38.74 37.54 49.55
N GLY A 13 39.61 38.49 49.25
CA GLY A 13 39.84 39.04 47.92
C GLY A 13 40.35 37.96 46.93
N VAL A 14 41.32 37.15 47.34
CA VAL A 14 41.86 36.05 46.52
C VAL A 14 40.81 34.97 46.30
N MET A 15 40.03 34.63 47.33
CA MET A 15 38.91 33.68 47.19
C MET A 15 37.84 34.18 46.22
N LEU A 16 37.49 35.47 46.30
CA LEU A 16 36.50 36.06 45.36
C LEU A 16 37.00 36.05 43.91
N ILE A 17 38.27 36.44 43.67
CA ILE A 17 38.88 36.39 42.36
C ILE A 17 38.91 34.96 41.81
N GLY A 18 39.28 33.98 42.65
CA GLY A 18 39.25 32.54 42.28
C GLY A 18 37.86 32.06 41.93
N CYS A 19 36.84 32.45 42.70
CA CYS A 19 35.44 32.09 42.42
C CYS A 19 34.94 32.71 41.08
N VAL A 20 35.25 33.97 40.83
CA VAL A 20 34.91 34.62 39.54
C VAL A 20 35.62 33.98 38.37
N ALA A 21 36.91 33.64 38.51
CA ALA A 21 37.66 32.96 37.47
C ALA A 21 37.05 31.58 37.11
N ILE A 22 36.69 30.78 38.13
CA ILE A 22 36.05 29.49 37.95
C ILE A 22 34.69 29.64 37.26
N THR A 23 33.86 30.59 37.68
CA THR A 23 32.54 30.84 37.06
C THR A 23 32.67 31.31 35.62
N CYS A 24 33.65 32.17 35.30
CA CYS A 24 33.94 32.59 33.92
C CYS A 24 34.36 31.40 33.02
N VAL A 25 35.23 30.53 33.53
CA VAL A 25 35.64 29.31 32.80
C VAL A 25 34.45 28.38 32.51
N HIS A 26 33.60 28.13 33.52
CA HIS A 26 32.39 27.32 33.33
C HIS A 26 31.41 27.95 32.34
N PHE A 27 31.19 29.24 32.40
CA PHE A 27 30.33 29.95 31.47
C PHE A 27 30.85 29.86 30.02
N TYR A 28 32.16 30.04 29.83
CA TYR A 28 32.80 29.89 28.52
C TYR A 28 32.67 28.47 27.97
N GLN A 29 32.88 27.45 28.79
CA GLN A 29 32.71 26.05 28.40
C GLN A 29 31.24 25.76 28.00
N MET A 30 30.27 26.27 28.75
CA MET A 30 28.87 26.12 28.48
C MET A 30 28.46 26.80 27.15
N ALA A 31 28.92 28.00 26.90
CA ALA A 31 28.69 28.74 25.66
C ALA A 31 29.24 27.96 24.44
N ARG A 32 30.45 27.42 24.56
CA ARG A 32 31.08 26.61 23.51
C ARG A 32 30.33 25.31 23.24
N MET A 33 29.79 24.63 24.28
CA MET A 33 28.97 23.45 24.11
C MET A 33 27.65 23.75 23.36
N LEU A 34 27.03 24.89 23.70
CA LEU A 34 25.81 25.34 23.02
C LEU A 34 26.07 25.64 21.54
N GLU A 35 27.17 26.31 21.22
CA GLU A 35 27.57 26.56 19.83
C GLU A 35 27.78 25.29 19.04
N LEU A 36 28.45 24.27 19.61
CA LEU A 36 28.64 22.98 18.98
C LEU A 36 27.30 22.25 18.68
N VAL A 37 26.36 22.29 19.63
CA VAL A 37 25.04 21.70 19.42
C VAL A 37 24.26 22.43 18.35
N THR A 38 24.28 23.77 18.36
CA THR A 38 23.58 24.57 17.36
C THR A 38 24.14 24.33 15.94
N THR A 39 25.46 24.29 15.81
CA THR A 39 26.12 23.99 14.53
C THR A 39 25.77 22.59 14.04
N ALA A 40 25.76 21.61 14.95
CA ALA A 40 25.38 20.25 14.61
C ALA A 40 23.93 20.13 14.13
N VAL A 41 23.01 20.89 14.73
CA VAL A 41 21.59 20.97 14.30
C VAL A 41 21.47 21.68 12.94
N ASP A 42 22.20 22.74 12.68
CA ASP A 42 22.20 23.47 11.40
C ASP A 42 22.76 22.58 10.27
N ASP A 43 23.84 21.85 10.52
CA ASP A 43 24.42 20.91 9.58
C ASP A 43 23.47 19.73 9.29
N LEU A 44 22.73 19.26 10.29
CA LEU A 44 21.67 18.29 10.18
C LEU A 44 20.53 18.79 9.28
N TYR A 45 20.01 19.98 9.57
CA TYR A 45 18.91 20.60 8.80
C TYR A 45 19.30 20.83 7.34
N SER A 46 20.58 21.23 7.10
CA SER A 46 21.11 21.45 5.76
C SER A 46 21.44 20.16 4.99
N ASN A 47 21.19 18.99 5.58
CA ASN A 47 21.50 17.67 5.01
C ASN A 47 22.96 17.48 4.57
N ARG A 48 23.90 18.20 5.25
CA ARG A 48 25.34 18.21 4.92
C ARG A 48 26.10 17.05 5.53
N ILE A 49 25.59 16.48 6.62
CA ILE A 49 26.26 15.41 7.38
C ILE A 49 25.36 14.18 7.51
N ASN A 50 25.99 13.02 7.54
CA ASN A 50 25.30 11.73 7.68
C ASN A 50 25.21 11.25 9.13
N SER A 51 26.00 11.84 10.03
CA SER A 51 25.97 11.59 11.47
C SER A 51 26.59 12.76 12.20
N VAL A 52 26.05 13.09 13.37
CA VAL A 52 26.61 14.09 14.30
C VAL A 52 27.63 13.40 15.16
N LYS A 53 28.77 14.07 15.41
CA LYS A 53 29.77 13.68 16.42
C LYS A 53 30.00 14.83 17.37
N LEU A 54 29.76 14.61 18.66
CA LEU A 54 29.91 15.57 19.73
C LEU A 54 30.95 15.09 20.77
N PRO A 55 31.51 15.99 21.59
CA PRO A 55 32.36 15.58 22.70
C PRO A 55 31.67 14.60 23.67
N ALA A 56 32.47 13.81 24.40
CA ALA A 56 31.98 12.82 25.35
C ALA A 56 31.00 13.36 26.40
N SER A 57 31.12 14.64 26.75
CA SER A 57 30.17 15.31 27.66
C SER A 57 28.76 15.49 27.09
N LEU A 58 28.58 15.37 25.77
CA LEU A 58 27.30 15.51 25.02
C LEU A 58 26.89 14.24 24.32
N GLN A 59 27.42 13.08 24.70
CA GLN A 59 27.18 11.82 24.05
C GLN A 59 25.68 11.44 23.99
N GLU A 60 24.92 11.77 25.02
CA GLU A 60 23.47 11.52 25.04
C GLU A 60 22.72 12.39 24.01
N VAL A 61 23.16 13.65 23.84
CA VAL A 61 22.63 14.57 22.81
C VAL A 61 22.99 14.06 21.42
N GLU A 62 24.22 13.61 21.23
CA GLU A 62 24.68 12.99 19.99
C GLU A 62 23.79 11.79 19.60
N ARG A 63 23.56 10.88 20.54
CA ARG A 63 22.70 9.70 20.31
C ARG A 63 21.30 10.10 19.89
N LYS A 64 20.65 11.01 20.61
CA LYS A 64 19.29 11.48 20.30
C LYS A 64 19.21 12.21 18.96
N LEU A 65 20.18 13.05 18.63
CA LEU A 65 20.21 13.72 17.32
C LEU A 65 20.36 12.71 16.18
N ASN A 66 21.20 11.69 16.33
CA ASN A 66 21.36 10.64 15.33
C ASN A 66 20.10 9.77 15.19
N GLU A 67 19.40 9.46 16.29
CA GLU A 67 18.12 8.75 16.26
C GLU A 67 17.02 9.55 15.51
N ILE A 68 16.92 10.86 15.80
CA ILE A 68 15.99 11.76 15.11
C ILE A 68 16.30 11.82 13.61
N MET A 69 17.59 11.90 13.25
CA MET A 69 18.03 11.94 11.86
C MET A 69 17.64 10.66 11.10
N ILE A 70 17.85 9.50 11.71
CA ILE A 70 17.42 8.22 11.12
C ILE A 70 15.92 8.25 10.88
N GLY A 71 15.12 8.61 11.89
CA GLY A 71 13.67 8.68 11.77
C GLY A 71 13.18 9.65 10.66
N ILE A 72 13.83 10.82 10.52
CA ILE A 72 13.51 11.77 9.44
C ILE A 72 13.84 11.19 8.07
N ARG A 73 14.99 10.52 7.92
CA ARG A 73 15.39 9.89 6.65
C ARG A 73 14.45 8.75 6.27
N ASP A 74 14.11 7.90 7.22
CA ASP A 74 13.19 6.80 6.98
C ASP A 74 11.82 7.34 6.53
N SER A 75 11.30 8.36 7.21
CA SER A 75 10.05 9.01 6.83
C SER A 75 10.13 9.69 5.45
N GLN A 76 11.25 10.34 5.11
CA GLN A 76 11.44 10.93 3.78
C GLN A 76 11.54 9.86 2.69
N GLN A 77 12.21 8.73 2.96
CA GLN A 77 12.29 7.63 2.02
C GLN A 77 10.93 6.99 1.81
N GLU A 78 10.18 6.73 2.87
CA GLU A 78 8.80 6.22 2.79
C GLU A 78 7.88 7.14 1.98
N ALA A 79 7.98 8.47 2.20
CA ALA A 79 7.22 9.46 1.44
C ALA A 79 7.59 9.45 -0.04
N LYS A 80 8.89 9.36 -0.36
CA LYS A 80 9.39 9.29 -1.74
C LYS A 80 8.94 8.00 -2.43
N ASP A 81 9.03 6.87 -1.73
CA ASP A 81 8.59 5.58 -2.26
C ASP A 81 7.07 5.55 -2.48
N ALA A 82 6.30 6.20 -1.59
CA ALA A 82 4.86 6.36 -1.76
C ALA A 82 4.52 7.24 -2.97
N GLU A 83 5.25 8.33 -3.18
CA GLU A 83 5.08 9.20 -4.35
C GLU A 83 5.45 8.48 -5.65
N GLN A 84 6.53 7.72 -5.65
CA GLN A 84 6.94 6.93 -6.81
C GLN A 84 5.89 5.87 -7.13
N ARG A 85 5.41 5.10 -6.15
CA ARG A 85 4.31 4.13 -6.35
C ARG A 85 3.06 4.79 -6.94
N LYS A 86 2.70 6.00 -6.45
CA LYS A 86 1.58 6.78 -6.99
C LYS A 86 1.81 7.15 -8.47
N ASN A 87 3.00 7.60 -8.83
CA ASN A 87 3.33 7.98 -10.21
C ASN A 87 3.33 6.76 -11.14
N ASP A 88 3.93 5.66 -10.71
CA ASP A 88 3.92 4.40 -11.45
C ASP A 88 2.49 3.92 -11.70
N MET A 89 1.62 4.02 -10.68
CA MET A 89 0.20 3.71 -10.79
C MET A 89 -0.48 4.52 -11.91
N ILE A 90 -0.26 5.84 -11.94
CA ILE A 90 -0.87 6.72 -12.96
C ILE A 90 -0.41 6.32 -14.36
N ILE A 91 0.88 5.99 -14.53
CA ILE A 91 1.45 5.59 -15.82
C ILE A 91 0.84 4.26 -16.30
N TYR A 92 0.77 3.26 -15.42
CA TYR A 92 0.15 1.97 -15.75
C TYR A 92 -1.32 2.10 -16.10
N MET A 93 -2.08 2.85 -15.31
CA MET A 93 -3.50 3.08 -15.56
C MET A 93 -3.75 3.82 -16.89
N ALA A 94 -2.95 4.86 -17.17
CA ALA A 94 -3.04 5.58 -18.44
C ALA A 94 -2.80 4.65 -19.64
N HIS A 95 -1.84 3.74 -19.55
CA HIS A 95 -1.56 2.75 -20.59
C HIS A 95 -2.72 1.75 -20.75
N ASP A 96 -3.24 1.22 -19.62
CA ASP A 96 -4.30 0.21 -19.65
C ASP A 96 -5.66 0.78 -20.08
N LEU A 97 -5.93 2.06 -19.81
CA LEU A 97 -7.09 2.78 -20.33
C LEU A 97 -6.96 3.09 -21.83
N LYS A 98 -5.74 3.45 -22.30
CA LYS A 98 -5.50 3.81 -23.70
C LYS A 98 -5.77 2.64 -24.66
N THR A 99 -5.41 1.42 -24.27
CA THR A 99 -5.51 0.25 -25.14
C THR A 99 -6.97 -0.07 -25.53
N PRO A 100 -7.93 -0.26 -24.60
CA PRO A 100 -9.33 -0.49 -24.96
C PRO A 100 -9.96 0.72 -25.65
N LEU A 101 -9.61 1.95 -25.23
CA LEU A 101 -10.10 3.18 -25.85
C LEU A 101 -9.70 3.27 -27.35
N THR A 102 -8.43 2.99 -27.64
CA THR A 102 -7.94 2.96 -29.04
C THR A 102 -8.68 1.91 -29.88
N SER A 103 -8.96 0.73 -29.27
CA SER A 103 -9.73 -0.32 -29.95
C SER A 103 -11.17 0.14 -30.23
N VAL A 104 -11.87 0.73 -29.25
CA VAL A 104 -13.22 1.25 -29.42
C VAL A 104 -13.26 2.28 -30.57
N ILE A 105 -12.36 3.27 -30.53
CA ILE A 105 -12.27 4.30 -31.58
C ILE A 105 -11.99 3.67 -32.95
N GLY A 106 -11.06 2.69 -33.01
CA GLY A 106 -10.71 2.02 -34.27
C GLY A 106 -11.89 1.28 -34.89
N TYR A 107 -12.64 0.47 -34.12
CA TYR A 107 -13.81 -0.25 -34.64
C TYR A 107 -14.96 0.70 -35.02
N LEU A 108 -15.18 1.77 -34.26
CA LEU A 108 -16.18 2.79 -34.61
C LEU A 108 -15.79 3.57 -35.86
N THR A 109 -14.49 3.83 -36.07
CA THR A 109 -13.97 4.46 -37.29
C THR A 109 -14.20 3.57 -38.51
N LEU A 110 -13.89 2.26 -38.40
CA LEU A 110 -14.17 1.29 -39.47
C LEU A 110 -15.67 1.23 -39.84
N LEU A 111 -16.53 1.21 -38.82
CA LEU A 111 -17.98 1.23 -39.02
C LEU A 111 -18.49 2.51 -39.69
N LYS A 112 -17.83 3.64 -39.45
CA LYS A 112 -18.18 4.96 -39.99
C LYS A 112 -17.69 5.11 -41.43
N ASP A 113 -16.45 4.68 -41.73
CA ASP A 113 -15.78 4.93 -43.00
C ASP A 113 -16.13 3.90 -44.08
N GLU A 114 -16.60 2.71 -43.67
CA GLU A 114 -17.01 1.64 -44.58
C GLU A 114 -18.52 1.31 -44.44
N PRO A 115 -19.42 2.12 -44.97
CA PRO A 115 -20.86 1.93 -44.84
C PRO A 115 -21.40 0.67 -45.57
N GLU A 116 -20.66 0.13 -46.51
CA GLU A 116 -21.06 -1.05 -47.34
C GLU A 116 -20.59 -2.41 -46.76
N ILE A 117 -20.04 -2.44 -45.55
CA ILE A 117 -19.65 -3.71 -44.90
C ILE A 117 -20.87 -4.62 -44.70
N SER A 118 -20.65 -5.95 -44.73
CA SER A 118 -21.70 -6.92 -44.45
C SER A 118 -22.33 -6.71 -43.06
N GLN A 119 -23.62 -7.04 -42.94
CA GLN A 119 -24.32 -6.91 -41.67
C GLN A 119 -23.65 -7.75 -40.55
N GLU A 120 -23.14 -8.94 -40.89
CA GLU A 120 -22.43 -9.82 -39.99
C GLU A 120 -21.14 -9.16 -39.46
N LEU A 121 -20.34 -8.55 -40.33
CA LEU A 121 -19.11 -7.88 -39.94
C LEU A 121 -19.39 -6.62 -39.13
N ARG A 122 -20.46 -5.89 -39.47
CA ARG A 122 -20.95 -4.73 -38.71
C ARG A 122 -21.31 -5.14 -37.27
N GLN A 123 -22.07 -6.24 -37.11
CA GLN A 123 -22.44 -6.74 -35.79
C GLN A 123 -21.19 -7.13 -35.00
N LYS A 124 -20.27 -7.86 -35.60
CA LYS A 124 -19.00 -8.25 -34.98
C LYS A 124 -18.18 -7.04 -34.49
N TYR A 125 -18.06 -6.00 -35.26
CA TYR A 125 -17.33 -4.78 -34.87
C TYR A 125 -18.03 -4.05 -33.75
N LEU A 126 -19.36 -3.98 -33.75
CA LEU A 126 -20.15 -3.41 -32.67
C LEU A 126 -19.95 -4.21 -31.36
N ASP A 127 -20.01 -5.54 -31.41
CA ASP A 127 -19.81 -6.40 -30.23
C ASP A 127 -18.41 -6.25 -29.65
N ILE A 128 -17.38 -6.15 -30.51
CA ILE A 128 -16.01 -5.89 -30.04
C ILE A 128 -15.92 -4.52 -29.39
N ALA A 129 -16.45 -3.47 -30.00
CA ALA A 129 -16.42 -2.14 -29.46
C ALA A 129 -17.18 -2.05 -28.13
N TRP A 130 -18.34 -2.70 -28.03
CA TRP A 130 -19.14 -2.79 -26.82
C TRP A 130 -18.38 -3.45 -25.67
N ASN A 131 -17.80 -4.64 -25.92
CA ASN A 131 -17.02 -5.36 -24.92
C ASN A 131 -15.78 -4.57 -24.46
N LYS A 132 -15.11 -3.85 -25.37
CA LYS A 132 -13.97 -2.99 -25.00
C LYS A 132 -14.39 -1.75 -24.22
N ALA A 133 -15.57 -1.18 -24.49
CA ALA A 133 -16.14 -0.08 -23.72
C ALA A 133 -16.51 -0.52 -22.30
N GLY A 134 -17.14 -1.69 -22.13
CA GLY A 134 -17.42 -2.26 -20.81
C GLY A 134 -16.14 -2.48 -19.99
N ARG A 135 -15.10 -3.01 -20.63
CA ARG A 135 -13.80 -3.16 -19.95
C ARG A 135 -13.20 -1.80 -19.54
N LEU A 136 -13.35 -0.75 -20.36
CA LEU A 136 -12.89 0.59 -20.02
C LEU A 136 -13.63 1.13 -18.80
N GLU A 137 -14.94 0.90 -18.72
CA GLU A 137 -15.76 1.25 -17.55
C GLU A 137 -15.28 0.55 -16.28
N ASP A 138 -15.01 -0.76 -16.35
CA ASP A 138 -14.46 -1.51 -15.22
C ASP A 138 -13.13 -0.93 -14.74
N LEU A 139 -12.19 -0.63 -15.64
CA LEU A 139 -10.90 -0.03 -15.31
C LEU A 139 -11.04 1.35 -14.65
N VAL A 140 -11.96 2.18 -15.15
CA VAL A 140 -12.27 3.49 -14.55
C VAL A 140 -12.81 3.33 -13.13
N ASN A 141 -13.74 2.42 -12.93
CA ASN A 141 -14.31 2.15 -11.61
C ASN A 141 -13.25 1.63 -10.63
N GLU A 142 -12.36 0.73 -11.07
CA GLU A 142 -11.22 0.28 -10.27
C GLU A 142 -10.27 1.42 -9.90
N PHE A 143 -9.98 2.32 -10.84
CA PHE A 143 -9.16 3.50 -10.56
C PHE A 143 -9.78 4.43 -9.51
N PHE A 144 -11.08 4.71 -9.62
CA PHE A 144 -11.78 5.52 -8.62
C PHE A 144 -11.75 4.89 -7.23
N GLU A 145 -11.92 3.59 -7.14
CA GLU A 145 -11.86 2.89 -5.87
C GLU A 145 -10.46 2.92 -5.24
N LEU A 146 -9.40 2.71 -6.03
CA LEU A 146 -8.03 2.82 -5.56
C LEU A 146 -7.69 4.21 -5.04
N THR A 147 -8.10 5.25 -5.78
CA THR A 147 -7.90 6.63 -5.35
C THR A 147 -8.68 6.94 -4.07
N ARG A 148 -9.92 6.45 -3.97
CA ARG A 148 -10.75 6.62 -2.78
C ARG A 148 -10.17 5.92 -1.54
N MET A 149 -9.58 4.73 -1.70
CA MET A 149 -8.92 4.02 -0.60
C MET A 149 -7.70 4.75 -0.07
N ASN A 150 -6.95 5.46 -0.93
CA ASN A 150 -5.75 6.20 -0.56
C ASN A 150 -6.04 7.56 0.10
N PHE A 151 -7.22 8.18 -0.15
CA PHE A 151 -7.54 9.54 0.29
C PHE A 151 -8.56 9.63 1.44
N ALA A 152 -9.25 8.56 1.77
CA ALA A 152 -10.25 8.58 2.85
C ALA A 152 -9.81 7.73 4.04
N HIS A 153 -9.98 8.25 5.24
CA HIS A 153 -10.17 7.39 6.41
C HIS A 153 -11.42 6.54 6.11
N MET A 154 -11.19 5.29 5.70
CA MET A 154 -12.27 4.39 5.29
C MET A 154 -13.13 4.10 6.52
N SER A 155 -14.29 4.75 6.60
CA SER A 155 -15.30 4.36 7.59
C SER A 155 -15.91 3.04 7.13
N LEU A 156 -15.69 1.98 7.88
CA LEU A 156 -16.32 0.68 7.64
C LEU A 156 -17.73 0.70 8.22
N ASN A 157 -18.72 0.25 7.45
CA ASN A 157 -20.07 0.03 7.90
C ASN A 157 -20.24 -1.44 8.35
N CYS A 158 -19.69 -1.74 9.53
CA CYS A 158 -19.66 -3.10 10.03
C CYS A 158 -20.97 -3.52 10.68
N ASN A 159 -21.43 -4.72 10.35
CA ASN A 159 -22.59 -5.39 10.93
C ASN A 159 -22.27 -6.87 11.18
N MET A 160 -23.07 -7.54 12.02
CA MET A 160 -22.99 -9.00 12.16
C MET A 160 -23.56 -9.66 10.91
N VAL A 161 -22.74 -10.38 10.18
CA VAL A 161 -23.05 -11.02 8.90
C VAL A 161 -22.89 -12.52 9.03
N ASN A 162 -23.87 -13.29 8.54
CA ASN A 162 -23.74 -14.73 8.37
C ASN A 162 -22.93 -15.03 7.11
N MET A 163 -21.65 -15.29 7.31
CA MET A 163 -20.70 -15.53 6.22
C MET A 163 -20.95 -16.82 5.48
N SER A 164 -21.48 -17.86 6.16
CA SER A 164 -21.83 -19.12 5.51
C SER A 164 -22.89 -18.91 4.43
N MET A 165 -23.99 -18.21 4.77
CA MET A 165 -25.03 -17.89 3.79
C MET A 165 -24.52 -16.96 2.68
N MET A 166 -23.70 -15.99 3.03
CA MET A 166 -23.15 -15.04 2.07
C MET A 166 -22.28 -15.73 1.01
N VAL A 167 -21.38 -16.63 1.44
CA VAL A 167 -20.52 -17.39 0.52
C VAL A 167 -21.33 -18.32 -0.37
N GLU A 168 -22.34 -19.01 0.17
CA GLU A 168 -23.26 -19.85 -0.61
C GLU A 168 -23.95 -19.03 -1.72
N GLN A 169 -24.46 -17.85 -1.38
CA GLN A 169 -25.11 -16.95 -2.33
C GLN A 169 -24.13 -16.50 -3.43
N PHE A 170 -22.93 -16.10 -3.08
CA PHE A 170 -21.92 -15.69 -4.07
C PHE A 170 -21.52 -16.82 -4.99
N MET A 171 -21.28 -18.03 -4.47
CA MET A 171 -20.95 -19.17 -5.30
C MET A 171 -22.09 -19.48 -6.29
N TYR A 172 -23.33 -19.31 -5.88
CA TYR A 172 -24.47 -19.45 -6.78
C TYR A 172 -24.51 -18.37 -7.87
N GLU A 173 -24.21 -17.10 -7.54
CA GLU A 173 -24.14 -15.99 -8.50
C GLU A 173 -23.04 -16.19 -9.55
N PHE A 174 -21.90 -16.79 -9.17
CA PHE A 174 -20.79 -17.07 -10.09
C PHE A 174 -20.98 -18.33 -10.95
N LYS A 175 -21.97 -19.15 -10.67
CA LYS A 175 -22.19 -20.41 -11.40
C LYS A 175 -22.31 -20.25 -12.91
N PRO A 176 -23.04 -19.26 -13.48
CA PRO A 176 -23.09 -19.06 -14.92
C PRO A 176 -21.72 -18.80 -15.54
N LEU A 177 -20.88 -17.97 -14.90
CA LEU A 177 -19.53 -17.63 -15.36
C LEU A 177 -18.59 -18.85 -15.33
N LEU A 178 -18.70 -19.68 -14.30
CA LEU A 178 -17.97 -20.96 -14.21
C LEU A 178 -18.36 -21.90 -15.34
N THR A 179 -19.66 -22.06 -15.58
CA THR A 179 -20.20 -22.95 -16.63
C THR A 179 -19.72 -22.50 -18.02
N GLU A 180 -19.65 -21.22 -18.31
CA GLU A 180 -19.13 -20.68 -19.57
C GLU A 180 -17.69 -21.11 -19.84
N LYS A 181 -16.87 -21.28 -18.80
CA LYS A 181 -15.48 -21.74 -18.89
C LYS A 181 -15.31 -23.27 -18.72
N GLY A 182 -16.38 -24.01 -18.63
CA GLY A 182 -16.35 -25.46 -18.37
C GLY A 182 -15.96 -25.83 -16.95
N MET A 183 -15.91 -24.84 -16.03
CA MET A 183 -15.49 -25.03 -14.63
C MET A 183 -16.71 -25.31 -13.75
N ASP A 184 -16.46 -25.95 -12.59
CA ASP A 184 -17.45 -26.14 -11.54
C ASP A 184 -16.82 -25.80 -10.18
N TYR A 185 -17.61 -25.80 -9.10
CA TYR A 185 -17.11 -25.53 -7.77
C TYR A 185 -17.60 -26.52 -6.73
N GLN A 186 -16.81 -26.71 -5.71
CA GLN A 186 -17.16 -27.41 -4.48
C GLN A 186 -17.04 -26.46 -3.31
N LEU A 187 -18.13 -26.26 -2.56
CA LEU A 187 -18.16 -25.43 -1.36
C LEU A 187 -18.27 -26.31 -0.12
N GLU A 188 -17.34 -26.10 0.81
CA GLU A 188 -17.37 -26.69 2.15
C GLU A 188 -17.40 -25.55 3.17
N THR A 189 -18.48 -25.45 3.91
CA THR A 189 -18.64 -24.41 4.93
C THR A 189 -19.19 -24.97 6.23
N GLU A 190 -18.65 -24.48 7.36
CA GLU A 190 -19.29 -24.69 8.64
C GLU A 190 -20.58 -23.85 8.72
N PRO A 191 -21.63 -24.35 9.37
CA PRO A 191 -22.87 -23.61 9.51
C PRO A 191 -22.70 -22.40 10.45
N GLU A 192 -23.46 -21.32 10.18
CA GLU A 192 -23.63 -20.15 11.05
C GLU A 192 -22.30 -19.49 11.49
N ILE A 193 -21.39 -19.25 10.56
CA ILE A 193 -20.21 -18.43 10.83
C ILE A 193 -20.62 -16.96 10.84
N MET A 194 -20.76 -16.39 12.03
CA MET A 194 -21.11 -14.98 12.23
C MET A 194 -19.85 -14.13 12.40
N VAL A 195 -19.70 -13.10 11.57
CA VAL A 195 -18.54 -12.18 11.59
C VAL A 195 -19.02 -10.74 11.60
N TYR A 196 -18.37 -9.89 12.40
CA TYR A 196 -18.64 -8.46 12.44
C TYR A 196 -17.78 -7.77 11.35
N CYS A 197 -18.38 -7.48 10.20
CA CYS A 197 -17.69 -6.95 9.04
C CYS A 197 -18.58 -6.03 8.18
N ASP A 198 -17.93 -5.32 7.26
CA ASP A 198 -18.60 -4.56 6.20
C ASP A 198 -18.90 -5.51 5.03
N ILE A 199 -20.18 -5.78 4.81
CA ILE A 199 -20.65 -6.76 3.81
C ILE A 199 -20.24 -6.36 2.38
N GLU A 200 -20.31 -5.06 2.02
CA GLU A 200 -19.96 -4.60 0.67
C GLU A 200 -18.46 -4.79 0.39
N LYS A 201 -17.62 -4.56 1.41
CA LYS A 201 -16.18 -4.77 1.29
C LYS A 201 -15.82 -6.25 1.23
N MET A 202 -16.49 -7.07 2.03
CA MET A 202 -16.31 -8.53 1.98
C MET A 202 -16.76 -9.11 0.65
N GLN A 203 -17.89 -8.69 0.12
CA GLN A 203 -18.34 -9.07 -1.23
C GLN A 203 -17.26 -8.82 -2.27
N ARG A 204 -16.65 -7.63 -2.24
CA ARG A 204 -15.58 -7.28 -3.17
C ARG A 204 -14.34 -8.16 -3.03
N VAL A 205 -13.99 -8.56 -1.80
CA VAL A 205 -12.89 -9.51 -1.57
C VAL A 205 -13.21 -10.84 -2.23
N PHE A 206 -14.44 -11.36 -2.06
CA PHE A 206 -14.89 -12.58 -2.71
C PHE A 206 -14.87 -12.49 -4.22
N ASP A 207 -15.44 -11.42 -4.79
CA ASP A 207 -15.47 -11.19 -6.23
C ASP A 207 -14.06 -11.25 -6.82
N ASN A 208 -13.09 -10.60 -6.16
CA ASN A 208 -11.70 -10.59 -6.61
C ASN A 208 -11.06 -11.99 -6.55
N LEU A 209 -11.28 -12.73 -5.45
CA LEU A 209 -10.73 -14.07 -5.30
C LEU A 209 -11.32 -15.05 -6.32
N LEU A 210 -12.65 -15.03 -6.52
CA LEU A 210 -13.32 -15.91 -7.46
C LEU A 210 -12.98 -15.56 -8.90
N LYS A 211 -12.97 -14.28 -9.28
CA LYS A 211 -12.53 -13.83 -10.60
C LYS A 211 -11.08 -14.25 -10.89
N ASN A 212 -10.19 -14.17 -9.91
CA ASN A 212 -8.83 -14.67 -10.06
C ASN A 212 -8.80 -16.18 -10.26
N ALA A 213 -9.52 -16.94 -9.42
CA ALA A 213 -9.58 -18.39 -9.55
C ALA A 213 -10.12 -18.84 -10.93
N ILE A 214 -11.15 -18.15 -11.45
CA ILE A 214 -11.74 -18.42 -12.77
C ILE A 214 -10.80 -17.99 -13.92
N ASN A 215 -10.11 -16.85 -13.79
CA ASN A 215 -9.28 -16.33 -14.87
C ASN A 215 -7.94 -17.06 -15.01
N TYR A 216 -7.39 -17.56 -13.91
CA TYR A 216 -6.10 -18.26 -13.87
C TYR A 216 -6.25 -19.78 -13.69
N GLY A 217 -7.49 -20.26 -13.51
CA GLY A 217 -7.80 -21.68 -13.48
C GLY A 217 -7.74 -22.32 -14.87
N TYR A 218 -7.40 -23.62 -14.93
CA TYR A 218 -7.49 -24.38 -16.16
C TYR A 218 -8.96 -24.63 -16.53
N PRO A 219 -9.31 -24.62 -17.82
CA PRO A 219 -10.63 -25.08 -18.27
C PRO A 219 -10.93 -26.49 -17.75
N ASP A 220 -12.19 -26.79 -17.59
CA ASP A 220 -12.68 -28.11 -17.12
C ASP A 220 -12.15 -28.54 -15.75
N SER A 221 -11.75 -27.56 -14.91
CA SER A 221 -11.26 -27.80 -13.54
C SER A 221 -12.29 -27.43 -12.49
N MET A 222 -12.04 -27.87 -11.25
CA MET A 222 -12.86 -27.59 -10.07
C MET A 222 -12.22 -26.48 -9.22
N ILE A 223 -13.04 -25.53 -8.73
CA ILE A 223 -12.64 -24.56 -7.71
C ILE A 223 -13.14 -25.06 -6.37
N HIS A 224 -12.25 -25.21 -5.40
CA HIS A 224 -12.62 -25.58 -4.04
C HIS A 224 -12.65 -24.34 -3.15
N VAL A 225 -13.75 -24.15 -2.45
CA VAL A 225 -13.96 -23.05 -1.52
C VAL A 225 -14.23 -23.62 -0.14
N TYR A 226 -13.39 -23.25 0.83
CA TYR A 226 -13.52 -23.68 2.22
C TYR A 226 -13.75 -22.45 3.10
N LEU A 227 -14.75 -22.53 3.96
CA LEU A 227 -15.02 -21.51 4.97
C LEU A 227 -15.11 -22.16 6.33
N GLU A 228 -14.18 -21.83 7.21
CA GLU A 228 -14.06 -22.41 8.55
C GLU A 228 -13.93 -21.32 9.62
N LYS A 229 -14.33 -21.64 10.85
CA LYS A 229 -14.10 -20.75 12.00
C LYS A 229 -12.60 -20.70 12.33
N ASN A 230 -12.10 -19.51 12.62
CA ASN A 230 -10.73 -19.31 13.07
C ASN A 230 -10.74 -18.60 14.43
N GLY A 231 -10.74 -19.40 15.50
CA GLY A 231 -10.90 -18.91 16.87
C GLY A 231 -12.35 -18.49 17.17
N GLU A 232 -12.53 -17.66 18.22
CA GLU A 232 -13.86 -17.29 18.71
C GLU A 232 -14.56 -16.21 17.85
N LYS A 233 -13.81 -15.39 17.13
CA LYS A 233 -14.35 -14.20 16.43
C LYS A 233 -13.89 -14.06 14.98
N GLY A 234 -13.07 -14.97 14.50
CA GLY A 234 -12.51 -14.93 13.15
C GLY A 234 -13.04 -16.05 12.26
N MET A 235 -12.80 -15.88 10.96
CA MET A 235 -13.03 -16.91 9.96
C MET A 235 -11.78 -17.09 9.11
N ARG A 236 -11.68 -18.24 8.44
CA ARG A 236 -10.72 -18.49 7.37
C ARG A 236 -11.48 -18.87 6.11
N LEU A 237 -11.24 -18.12 5.04
CA LEU A 237 -11.70 -18.43 3.71
C LEU A 237 -10.52 -18.92 2.88
N ILE A 238 -10.69 -20.08 2.24
CA ILE A 238 -9.70 -20.65 1.32
C ILE A 238 -10.39 -20.84 -0.03
N VAL A 239 -9.80 -20.26 -1.07
CA VAL A 239 -10.20 -20.47 -2.47
C VAL A 239 -9.04 -21.17 -3.17
N GLN A 240 -9.26 -22.39 -3.63
CA GLN A 240 -8.24 -23.21 -4.26
C GLN A 240 -8.67 -23.55 -5.69
N ASN A 241 -7.79 -23.32 -6.64
CA ASN A 241 -8.00 -23.68 -8.05
C ASN A 241 -6.76 -24.38 -8.62
N HIS A 242 -6.96 -25.14 -9.69
CA HIS A 242 -5.88 -25.70 -10.48
C HIS A 242 -5.55 -24.73 -11.61
N GLY A 243 -4.29 -24.26 -11.67
CA GLY A 243 -3.85 -23.28 -12.64
C GLY A 243 -2.33 -23.28 -12.81
N GLN A 244 -1.82 -22.32 -13.52
CA GLN A 244 -0.37 -22.17 -13.71
C GLN A 244 0.32 -21.92 -12.36
N THR A 245 1.39 -22.68 -12.11
CA THR A 245 2.15 -22.56 -10.86
C THR A 245 2.82 -21.19 -10.76
N ILE A 246 2.63 -20.53 -9.64
CA ILE A 246 3.27 -19.25 -9.32
C ILE A 246 4.68 -19.54 -8.80
N PRO A 247 5.75 -18.98 -9.42
CA PRO A 247 7.11 -19.14 -8.91
C PRO A 247 7.24 -18.63 -7.47
N ALA A 248 7.94 -19.38 -6.61
CA ALA A 248 8.09 -19.03 -5.19
C ALA A 248 8.66 -17.62 -4.96
N GLU A 249 9.54 -17.16 -5.85
CA GLU A 249 10.13 -15.82 -5.81
C GLU A 249 9.11 -14.70 -6.02
N LYS A 250 8.00 -15.00 -6.69
CA LYS A 250 6.93 -14.03 -7.00
C LYS A 250 5.81 -14.01 -5.97
N LEU A 251 5.76 -14.98 -5.05
CA LEU A 251 4.70 -15.08 -4.05
C LEU A 251 4.65 -13.87 -3.11
N SER A 252 5.80 -13.31 -2.73
CA SER A 252 5.90 -12.12 -1.88
C SER A 252 5.33 -10.85 -2.53
N TYR A 253 5.34 -10.81 -3.86
CA TYR A 253 4.89 -9.66 -4.65
C TYR A 253 3.41 -9.73 -5.05
N LEU A 254 2.73 -10.87 -4.85
CA LEU A 254 1.32 -11.06 -5.27
C LEU A 254 0.36 -10.05 -4.62
N PHE A 255 0.72 -9.53 -3.45
CA PHE A 255 -0.07 -8.53 -2.73
C PHE A 255 0.39 -7.09 -2.96
N GLU A 256 1.41 -6.91 -3.79
CA GLU A 256 1.80 -5.57 -4.20
C GLU A 256 0.80 -5.03 -5.23
N GLN A 257 0.51 -3.75 -5.12
CA GLN A 257 -0.40 -3.09 -6.06
C GLN A 257 0.20 -3.17 -7.48
N PHE A 258 -0.65 -3.55 -8.47
CA PHE A 258 -0.27 -3.64 -9.89
C PHE A 258 0.70 -4.75 -10.27
N PHE A 259 1.08 -5.64 -9.34
CA PHE A 259 1.90 -6.78 -9.67
C PHE A 259 1.10 -7.79 -10.53
N ARG A 260 1.70 -8.23 -11.64
CA ARG A 260 1.16 -9.27 -12.53
C ARG A 260 2.26 -10.27 -12.84
N LEU A 261 1.89 -11.56 -12.87
CA LEU A 261 2.84 -12.65 -13.15
C LEU A 261 3.40 -12.60 -14.57
N ASP A 262 2.55 -12.25 -15.54
CA ASP A 262 2.89 -12.18 -16.95
C ASP A 262 3.13 -10.75 -17.39
N SER A 263 4.34 -10.48 -17.84
CA SER A 263 4.67 -9.28 -18.64
C SER A 263 4.18 -9.41 -20.10
N SER A 264 3.64 -10.57 -20.49
CA SER A 264 3.07 -10.80 -21.82
C SER A 264 1.70 -10.14 -21.90
N ARG A 265 1.60 -9.21 -22.83
CA ARG A 265 0.46 -8.34 -23.16
C ARG A 265 -0.77 -9.07 -23.72
N ASP A 266 -1.10 -10.26 -23.26
CA ASP A 266 -2.31 -10.93 -23.70
C ASP A 266 -3.53 -10.30 -23.02
N SER A 267 -4.18 -9.42 -23.79
CA SER A 267 -5.37 -8.65 -23.42
C SER A 267 -6.63 -9.53 -23.19
N GLN A 268 -6.49 -10.86 -23.16
CA GLN A 268 -7.59 -11.78 -22.93
C GLN A 268 -7.82 -12.10 -21.46
N THR A 269 -6.81 -11.95 -20.58
CA THR A 269 -6.99 -12.16 -19.14
C THR A 269 -7.20 -10.83 -18.44
N GLY A 270 -8.46 -10.52 -18.19
CA GLY A 270 -8.95 -9.21 -17.77
C GLY A 270 -8.69 -8.77 -16.32
N GLY A 271 -7.56 -9.07 -15.71
CA GLY A 271 -7.29 -8.63 -14.33
C GLY A 271 -6.28 -7.48 -14.26
N THR A 272 -6.52 -6.48 -13.42
CA THR A 272 -5.64 -5.32 -13.17
C THR A 272 -4.52 -5.58 -12.16
N GLY A 273 -4.31 -6.85 -11.74
CA GLY A 273 -3.27 -7.19 -10.76
C GLY A 273 -3.63 -6.83 -9.31
N GLN A 274 -4.92 -6.61 -9.01
CA GLN A 274 -5.36 -6.45 -7.63
C GLN A 274 -5.59 -7.81 -6.98
N ILE A 275 -4.67 -8.22 -6.13
CA ILE A 275 -4.90 -9.30 -5.17
C ILE A 275 -5.18 -8.63 -3.83
N GLY A 276 -6.45 -8.66 -3.42
CA GLY A 276 -6.86 -8.09 -2.13
C GLY A 276 -6.32 -8.92 -0.96
N ARG A 277 -5.71 -8.24 0.03
CA ARG A 277 -5.40 -8.84 1.32
C ARG A 277 -6.43 -8.35 2.32
N ALA A 278 -7.23 -9.25 2.85
CA ALA A 278 -8.11 -8.96 3.99
C ALA A 278 -7.63 -9.75 5.21
N HIS A 279 -7.35 -9.01 6.31
CA HIS A 279 -7.30 -9.56 7.65
C HIS A 279 -8.56 -9.08 8.39
N VAL A 280 -9.41 -10.00 8.78
CA VAL A 280 -10.57 -9.76 9.66
C VAL A 280 -10.34 -10.49 10.98
#